data_922e87d1af344a3b0614723f74270feb
#
_entry.id   922e87d1af344a3b0614723f74270feb
#
_cell.length_a   1.000
_cell.length_b   1.000
_cell.length_c   1.000
_cell.angle_alpha   90.00
_cell.angle_beta   90.00
_cell.angle_gamma   90.00
#
_symmetry.space_group_name_H-M   'P 1'
#
loop_
_entity.id
_entity.type
_entity.pdbx_description
1 polymer ?
#
loop_
_entity_poly.entity_id
_entity_poly.type
_entity_poly.pdbx_seq_one_letter_code
_entity_poly.pdbx_strand_id
1 'polypeptide(L)'
;MRRTSTADRRQARLSSGPLPGLERFEGGIDEAGFGPLLGPLCIGFAALEGPGDPWIALSGAVARGPSRSLPAVCDSKVLYPGEGGLGRLERSALLFLSLARGTRPRTIRELLEGPFSPTRETLDRHPWYRDLDLPLPRFVPHELLEADLARARGACDRAGLRVREAGVRAIPEGEFNAGVTRSGNKADFHVGLVAEVLAHLATLPRRGEGRILVDRLGGRRFYGDPLSSLLPEFLPTPLREDPARSEYLLHGAAAGARLSFCVGGERLSFACALGSVLAKYARELLVERLNAFFLDRLPGLRPTAGYVADGRRFLE
;
A
#
# COMPACT_ATOMS: atom_id res chain seq x y z
N MET A 1 -13.19 7.43 -56.85
CA MET A 1 -12.15 6.56 -56.28
C MET A 1 -10.99 7.42 -55.82
N ARG A 2 -10.88 7.73 -54.52
CA ARG A 2 -9.72 8.38 -53.94
C ARG A 2 -9.10 7.39 -52.95
N ARG A 3 -7.85 6.97 -53.23
CA ARG A 3 -7.07 6.06 -52.39
C ARG A 3 -6.65 6.84 -51.13
N THR A 4 -7.07 6.44 -49.97
CA THR A 4 -6.58 6.92 -48.68
C THR A 4 -5.19 6.29 -48.41
N SER A 5 -4.23 7.16 -48.19
CA SER A 5 -2.83 6.86 -47.99
C SER A 5 -2.56 6.03 -46.75
N THR A 6 -1.71 5.02 -46.90
CA THR A 6 -1.19 4.12 -45.85
C THR A 6 -0.25 4.78 -44.84
N ALA A 7 -0.08 6.12 -44.89
CA ALA A 7 0.79 6.88 -43.99
C ALA A 7 0.15 7.21 -42.64
N ASP A 8 -1.20 7.25 -42.55
CA ASP A 8 -1.91 7.69 -41.35
C ASP A 8 -2.09 6.60 -40.27
N ARG A 9 -1.70 5.36 -40.56
CA ARG A 9 -1.79 4.25 -39.56
C ARG A 9 -0.52 3.98 -38.78
N ARG A 10 0.58 4.71 -39.03
CA ARG A 10 1.86 4.54 -38.31
C ARG A 10 2.05 5.49 -37.12
N GLN A 11 1.23 6.52 -36.97
CA GLN A 11 1.36 7.48 -35.85
C GLN A 11 0.59 7.11 -34.58
N ALA A 12 -0.20 6.06 -34.56
CA ALA A 12 -1.04 5.66 -33.41
C ALA A 12 -0.45 4.54 -32.55
N ARG A 13 0.85 4.26 -32.64
CA ARG A 13 1.57 3.36 -31.73
C ARG A 13 2.87 4.00 -31.25
N LEU A 14 2.78 5.13 -30.60
CA LEU A 14 3.73 5.48 -29.57
C LEU A 14 3.38 4.63 -28.36
N SER A 15 3.79 3.36 -28.40
CA SER A 15 3.88 2.54 -27.20
C SER A 15 4.81 3.27 -26.25
N SER A 16 4.26 3.85 -25.21
CA SER A 16 5.01 4.40 -24.08
C SER A 16 5.66 3.27 -23.26
N GLY A 17 6.31 2.36 -23.94
CA GLY A 17 7.27 1.45 -23.35
C GLY A 17 8.53 2.23 -23.04
N PRO A 18 9.09 2.07 -21.87
CA PRO A 18 10.26 2.82 -21.47
C PRO A 18 11.50 2.39 -22.24
N LEU A 19 12.38 3.35 -22.48
CA LEU A 19 13.71 3.07 -23.02
C LEU A 19 14.46 2.11 -22.09
N PRO A 20 15.09 1.05 -22.60
CA PRO A 20 15.89 0.14 -21.79
C PRO A 20 17.03 0.90 -21.10
N GLY A 21 17.23 0.67 -19.80
CA GLY A 21 18.37 1.18 -19.04
C GLY A 21 18.13 2.47 -18.25
N LEU A 22 16.95 3.12 -18.33
CA LEU A 22 16.63 4.26 -17.46
C LEU A 22 16.11 3.75 -16.12
N GLU A 23 16.70 4.25 -15.03
CA GLU A 23 16.17 4.08 -13.68
C GLU A 23 14.75 4.65 -13.61
N ARG A 24 13.84 3.91 -12.98
CA ARG A 24 12.45 4.30 -12.80
C ARG A 24 12.12 4.31 -11.34
N PHE A 25 11.41 5.32 -10.95
CA PHE A 25 10.75 5.35 -9.67
C PHE A 25 9.31 4.83 -9.83
N GLU A 26 8.94 3.85 -9.02
CA GLU A 26 7.59 3.34 -8.91
C GLU A 26 7.11 3.45 -7.47
N GLY A 27 6.12 4.33 -7.22
CA GLY A 27 5.37 4.40 -5.97
C GLY A 27 4.05 3.65 -6.08
N GLY A 28 3.55 3.14 -4.96
CA GLY A 28 2.25 2.47 -4.90
C GLY A 28 1.57 2.65 -3.56
N ILE A 29 0.23 2.79 -3.58
CA ILE A 29 -0.62 2.97 -2.40
C ILE A 29 -1.86 2.09 -2.54
N ASP A 30 -2.20 1.39 -1.47
CA ASP A 30 -3.46 0.66 -1.33
C ASP A 30 -3.92 0.69 0.14
N GLU A 31 -5.19 0.39 0.42
CA GLU A 31 -5.73 0.43 1.76
C GLU A 31 -6.42 -0.87 2.17
N ALA A 32 -6.51 -1.06 3.49
CA ALA A 32 -7.32 -2.10 4.13
C ALA A 32 -8.11 -1.48 5.30
N GLY A 33 -9.41 -1.73 5.35
CA GLY A 33 -10.24 -1.29 6.48
C GLY A 33 -11.18 -0.13 6.19
N PHE A 34 -11.29 0.35 4.94
CA PHE A 34 -12.24 1.40 4.60
C PHE A 34 -13.71 0.92 4.61
N GLY A 35 -13.98 -0.33 4.20
CA GLY A 35 -15.34 -0.90 4.19
C GLY A 35 -15.87 -1.43 5.52
N PRO A 36 -15.04 -2.03 6.41
CA PRO A 36 -15.47 -2.54 7.70
C PRO A 36 -16.07 -1.48 8.63
N LEU A 37 -16.91 -1.96 9.59
CA LEU A 37 -17.51 -1.17 10.64
C LEU A 37 -16.55 -0.98 11.84
N LEU A 38 -15.74 -2.01 12.14
CA LEU A 38 -14.80 -2.04 13.26
C LEU A 38 -13.37 -2.27 12.79
N GLY A 39 -12.43 -1.81 13.61
CA GLY A 39 -11.02 -1.88 13.36
C GLY A 39 -10.48 -0.65 12.62
N PRO A 40 -9.15 -0.51 12.56
CA PRO A 40 -8.51 0.66 11.98
C PRO A 40 -8.57 0.66 10.46
N LEU A 41 -8.45 1.85 9.86
CA LEU A 41 -8.04 1.99 8.47
C LEU A 41 -6.52 1.95 8.41
N CYS A 42 -5.96 1.12 7.52
CA CYS A 42 -4.53 1.06 7.25
C CYS A 42 -4.28 1.39 5.78
N ILE A 43 -3.41 2.36 5.52
CA ILE A 43 -2.95 2.71 4.17
C ILE A 43 -1.51 2.21 4.05
N GLY A 44 -1.29 1.22 3.19
CA GLY A 44 0.03 0.69 2.88
C GLY A 44 0.63 1.40 1.68
N PHE A 45 1.92 1.64 1.74
CA PHE A 45 2.64 2.31 0.66
C PHE A 45 4.03 1.72 0.47
N ALA A 46 4.51 1.81 -0.76
CA ALA A 46 5.88 1.43 -1.08
C ALA A 46 6.42 2.28 -2.24
N ALA A 47 7.74 2.38 -2.31
CA ALA A 47 8.45 2.97 -3.42
C ALA A 47 9.68 2.13 -3.77
N LEU A 48 9.86 1.87 -5.06
CA LEU A 48 11.01 1.16 -5.62
C LEU A 48 11.68 2.02 -6.69
N GLU A 49 12.98 1.88 -6.85
CA GLU A 49 13.75 2.55 -7.89
C GLU A 49 14.73 1.56 -8.53
N GLY A 50 14.74 1.50 -9.86
CA GLY A 50 15.63 0.63 -10.61
C GLY A 50 15.18 0.43 -12.05
N PRO A 51 15.96 -0.30 -12.85
CA PRO A 51 15.59 -0.58 -14.23
C PRO A 51 14.51 -1.68 -14.30
N GLY A 52 13.55 -1.50 -15.21
CA GLY A 52 12.60 -2.54 -15.58
C GLY A 52 11.43 -2.77 -14.61
N ASP A 53 10.83 -3.96 -14.69
CA ASP A 53 9.70 -4.39 -13.88
C ASP A 53 10.19 -5.10 -12.61
N PRO A 54 9.79 -4.64 -11.40
CA PRO A 54 10.19 -5.26 -10.13
C PRO A 54 9.84 -6.74 -10.02
N TRP A 55 8.72 -7.22 -10.58
CA TRP A 55 8.39 -8.65 -10.59
C TRP A 55 9.38 -9.47 -11.42
N ILE A 56 9.90 -8.90 -12.52
CA ILE A 56 10.94 -9.55 -13.32
C ILE A 56 12.28 -9.51 -12.58
N ALA A 57 12.64 -8.35 -12.04
CA ALA A 57 13.88 -8.14 -11.30
C ALA A 57 14.00 -9.06 -10.07
N LEU A 58 12.89 -9.31 -9.38
CA LEU A 58 12.80 -10.15 -8.19
C LEU A 58 12.37 -11.60 -8.48
N SER A 59 12.27 -12.00 -9.76
CA SER A 59 11.91 -13.38 -10.11
C SER A 59 12.89 -14.37 -9.46
N GLY A 60 12.39 -15.46 -8.89
CA GLY A 60 13.21 -16.40 -8.10
C GLY A 60 13.44 -16.01 -6.63
N ALA A 61 13.13 -14.77 -6.25
CA ALA A 61 13.17 -14.33 -4.85
C ALA A 61 11.76 -14.00 -4.31
N VAL A 62 10.87 -13.54 -5.19
CA VAL A 62 9.49 -13.14 -4.85
C VAL A 62 8.54 -13.67 -5.91
N ALA A 63 7.43 -14.27 -5.49
CA ALA A 63 6.39 -14.77 -6.36
C ALA A 63 5.33 -13.68 -6.65
N ARG A 64 4.71 -13.74 -7.83
CA ARG A 64 3.58 -12.87 -8.23
C ARG A 64 2.21 -13.37 -7.75
N GLY A 65 2.16 -14.42 -6.98
CA GLY A 65 0.96 -15.05 -6.43
C GLY A 65 1.30 -15.99 -5.29
N PRO A 66 0.30 -16.56 -4.61
CA PRO A 66 0.53 -17.44 -3.47
C PRO A 66 1.55 -18.53 -3.77
N SER A 67 2.55 -18.67 -2.92
CA SER A 67 3.64 -19.63 -3.09
C SER A 67 4.01 -20.25 -1.73
N ARG A 68 4.38 -21.53 -1.73
CA ARG A 68 4.91 -22.20 -0.55
C ARG A 68 6.41 -21.96 -0.37
N SER A 69 7.13 -21.78 -1.46
CA SER A 69 8.61 -21.65 -1.45
C SER A 69 9.08 -20.20 -1.32
N LEU A 70 8.35 -19.23 -1.85
CA LEU A 70 8.76 -17.83 -1.91
C LEU A 70 7.76 -16.90 -1.20
N PRO A 71 8.21 -15.76 -0.64
CA PRO A 71 7.31 -14.67 -0.30
C PRO A 71 6.60 -14.18 -1.56
N ALA A 72 5.38 -13.68 -1.43
CA ALA A 72 4.59 -13.27 -2.58
C ALA A 72 4.10 -11.84 -2.46
N VAL A 73 4.14 -11.09 -3.57
CA VAL A 73 3.58 -9.74 -3.69
C VAL A 73 2.50 -9.77 -4.75
N CYS A 74 1.25 -9.68 -4.30
CA CYS A 74 0.03 -9.66 -5.11
C CYS A 74 -1.12 -9.07 -4.30
N ASP A 75 -2.33 -9.03 -4.86
CA ASP A 75 -3.55 -8.65 -4.13
C ASP A 75 -3.65 -9.41 -2.79
N SER A 76 -3.71 -8.66 -1.71
CA SER A 76 -3.79 -9.21 -0.35
C SER A 76 -5.03 -10.08 -0.12
N LYS A 77 -6.11 -9.84 -0.87
CA LYS A 77 -7.34 -10.66 -0.86
C LYS A 77 -7.12 -12.04 -1.44
N VAL A 78 -6.12 -12.19 -2.32
CA VAL A 78 -5.69 -13.49 -2.87
C VAL A 78 -4.70 -14.18 -1.93
N LEU A 79 -3.85 -13.40 -1.26
CA LEU A 79 -2.79 -13.93 -0.40
C LEU A 79 -3.29 -14.37 0.98
N TYR A 80 -4.26 -13.64 1.55
CA TYR A 80 -4.75 -13.83 2.91
C TYR A 80 -5.65 -15.05 3.14
N PRO A 81 -6.56 -15.46 2.25
CA PRO A 81 -7.55 -16.49 2.55
C PRO A 81 -6.97 -17.84 2.95
N GLY A 82 -7.69 -18.53 3.82
CA GLY A 82 -7.37 -19.88 4.27
C GLY A 82 -6.27 -19.96 5.32
N GLU A 83 -5.92 -21.17 5.70
CA GLU A 83 -4.89 -21.46 6.68
C GLU A 83 -3.54 -20.88 6.25
N GLY A 84 -2.80 -20.30 7.19
CA GLY A 84 -1.52 -19.65 6.94
C GLY A 84 -1.58 -18.30 6.22
N GLY A 85 -2.76 -17.71 6.04
CA GLY A 85 -2.93 -16.40 5.37
C GLY A 85 -2.12 -15.29 6.03
N LEU A 86 -2.15 -15.19 7.36
CA LEU A 86 -1.34 -14.21 8.10
C LEU A 86 0.15 -14.46 7.92
N GLY A 87 0.60 -15.71 7.92
CA GLY A 87 2.02 -16.03 7.68
C GLY A 87 2.49 -15.64 6.29
N ARG A 88 1.65 -15.78 5.26
CA ARG A 88 1.98 -15.30 3.90
C ARG A 88 2.11 -13.79 3.83
N LEU A 89 1.20 -13.06 4.49
CA LEU A 89 1.29 -11.59 4.59
C LEU A 89 2.52 -11.17 5.39
N GLU A 90 2.74 -11.76 6.57
CA GLU A 90 3.89 -11.49 7.43
C GLU A 90 5.22 -11.65 6.71
N ARG A 91 5.39 -12.79 6.01
CA ARG A 91 6.59 -13.12 5.26
C ARG A 91 6.97 -12.03 4.26
N SER A 92 5.98 -11.54 3.50
CA SER A 92 6.21 -10.49 2.50
C SER A 92 6.35 -9.10 3.14
N ALA A 93 5.52 -8.77 4.11
CA ALA A 93 5.57 -7.47 4.78
C ALA A 93 6.90 -7.26 5.49
N LEU A 94 7.34 -8.22 6.32
CA LEU A 94 8.60 -8.10 7.05
C LEU A 94 9.82 -8.12 6.13
N LEU A 95 9.77 -8.89 5.03
CA LEU A 95 10.82 -8.86 4.01
C LEU A 95 11.03 -7.46 3.45
N PHE A 96 9.97 -6.83 2.94
CA PHE A 96 10.09 -5.53 2.26
C PHE A 96 10.31 -4.37 3.22
N LEU A 97 9.76 -4.42 4.43
CA LEU A 97 10.11 -3.47 5.49
C LEU A 97 11.60 -3.57 5.85
N SER A 98 12.16 -4.80 5.92
CA SER A 98 13.60 -5.00 6.18
C SER A 98 14.47 -4.48 5.04
N LEU A 99 14.07 -4.65 3.78
CA LEU A 99 14.78 -4.12 2.61
C LEU A 99 14.78 -2.59 2.60
N ALA A 100 13.63 -1.97 2.91
CA ALA A 100 13.49 -0.52 2.91
C ALA A 100 14.24 0.16 4.06
N ARG A 101 14.20 -0.44 5.27
CA ARG A 101 14.72 0.17 6.51
C ARG A 101 16.15 -0.28 6.85
N GLY A 102 16.66 -1.32 6.20
CA GLY A 102 17.92 -1.97 6.57
C GLY A 102 17.83 -2.86 7.81
N THR A 103 16.80 -2.70 8.64
CA THR A 103 16.53 -3.48 9.85
C THR A 103 15.13 -4.05 9.83
N ARG A 104 14.95 -5.25 10.42
CA ARG A 104 13.62 -5.88 10.51
C ARG A 104 12.85 -5.34 11.72
N PRO A 105 11.57 -4.96 11.55
CA PRO A 105 10.69 -4.69 12.68
C PRO A 105 10.59 -5.92 13.60
N ARG A 106 10.77 -5.73 14.90
CA ARG A 106 10.73 -6.79 15.91
C ARG A 106 9.45 -6.81 16.71
N THR A 107 8.64 -5.75 16.61
CA THR A 107 7.34 -5.63 17.28
C THR A 107 6.30 -5.02 16.34
N ILE A 108 5.01 -5.13 16.72
CA ILE A 108 3.94 -4.45 15.98
C ILE A 108 4.15 -2.92 16.03
N ARG A 109 4.65 -2.39 17.13
CA ARG A 109 4.98 -0.96 17.26
C ARG A 109 6.04 -0.56 16.24
N GLU A 110 7.16 -1.28 16.18
CA GLU A 110 8.23 -1.04 15.20
C GLU A 110 7.74 -1.19 13.74
N LEU A 111 6.79 -2.09 13.49
CA LEU A 111 6.18 -2.23 12.16
C LEU A 111 5.48 -0.93 11.73
N LEU A 112 4.79 -0.25 12.64
CA LEU A 112 4.06 1.00 12.38
C LEU A 112 4.96 2.24 12.38
N GLU A 113 6.24 2.12 12.71
CA GLU A 113 7.19 3.25 12.65
C GLU A 113 7.41 3.73 11.21
N GLY A 114 7.60 5.06 11.08
CA GLY A 114 7.84 5.70 9.78
C GLY A 114 7.27 7.12 9.73
N PRO A 115 7.17 7.70 8.54
CA PRO A 115 6.72 9.10 8.38
C PRO A 115 5.27 9.33 8.84
N PHE A 116 4.48 8.28 8.98
CA PHE A 116 3.07 8.32 9.39
C PHE A 116 2.81 7.48 10.64
N SER A 117 3.79 7.35 11.53
CA SER A 117 3.60 6.65 12.80
C SER A 117 2.47 7.28 13.60
N PRO A 118 1.52 6.50 14.11
CA PRO A 118 0.55 7.04 15.05
C PRO A 118 1.27 7.49 16.33
N THR A 119 0.89 8.64 16.85
CA THR A 119 1.47 9.14 18.09
C THR A 119 1.10 8.23 19.27
N ARG A 120 1.94 8.23 20.31
CA ARG A 120 1.62 7.50 21.55
C ARG A 120 0.29 7.94 22.12
N GLU A 121 0.01 9.24 22.13
CA GLU A 121 -1.27 9.79 22.60
C GLU A 121 -2.46 9.22 21.80
N THR A 122 -2.33 9.15 20.48
CA THR A 122 -3.37 8.55 19.61
C THR A 122 -3.62 7.09 19.95
N LEU A 123 -2.56 6.31 20.19
CA LEU A 123 -2.68 4.90 20.55
C LEU A 123 -3.23 4.71 21.97
N ASP A 124 -2.81 5.54 22.94
CA ASP A 124 -3.24 5.43 24.34
C ASP A 124 -4.74 5.74 24.53
N ARG A 125 -5.34 6.53 23.63
CA ARG A 125 -6.82 6.74 23.58
C ARG A 125 -7.61 5.48 23.23
N HIS A 126 -6.92 4.44 22.69
CA HIS A 126 -7.52 3.16 22.29
C HIS A 126 -6.95 2.07 23.18
N PRO A 127 -7.63 1.64 24.27
CA PRO A 127 -7.06 0.72 25.24
C PRO A 127 -6.62 -0.63 24.62
N TRP A 128 -7.20 -1.05 23.50
CA TRP A 128 -6.82 -2.24 22.75
C TRP A 128 -5.49 -2.09 21.98
N TYR A 129 -4.96 -0.88 21.82
CA TYR A 129 -3.65 -0.62 21.16
C TYR A 129 -2.53 -0.26 22.14
N ARG A 130 -2.72 -0.42 23.44
CA ARG A 130 -1.66 -0.16 24.44
C ARG A 130 -0.51 -1.13 24.36
N ASP A 131 -0.83 -2.41 24.07
CA ASP A 131 0.15 -3.49 23.96
C ASP A 131 0.45 -3.80 22.49
N LEU A 132 1.35 -3.01 21.88
CA LEU A 132 1.88 -3.22 20.53
C LEU A 132 3.33 -3.74 20.52
N ASP A 133 3.88 -4.05 21.69
CA ASP A 133 5.26 -4.56 21.83
C ASP A 133 5.33 -6.10 21.66
N LEU A 134 4.27 -6.68 21.10
CA LEU A 134 4.25 -8.10 20.73
C LEU A 134 5.31 -8.41 19.67
N PRO A 135 6.10 -9.49 19.88
CA PRO A 135 7.22 -9.82 19.01
C PRO A 135 6.77 -10.20 17.59
N LEU A 136 7.61 -9.87 16.62
CA LEU A 136 7.54 -10.28 15.22
C LEU A 136 8.84 -10.98 14.81
N PRO A 137 8.81 -12.01 13.95
CA PRO A 137 7.64 -12.65 13.33
C PRO A 137 6.82 -13.49 14.32
N ARG A 138 5.55 -13.73 14.01
CA ARG A 138 4.64 -14.56 14.82
C ARG A 138 4.21 -15.83 14.10
N PHE A 139 4.16 -15.81 12.80
CA PHE A 139 3.56 -16.85 11.97
C PHE A 139 4.54 -17.55 11.05
N VAL A 140 5.77 -17.04 10.94
CA VAL A 140 6.82 -17.63 10.11
C VAL A 140 8.13 -17.79 10.90
N PRO A 141 8.92 -18.83 10.63
CA PRO A 141 10.24 -19.02 11.28
C PRO A 141 11.19 -17.86 10.95
N HIS A 142 12.03 -17.48 11.93
CA HIS A 142 13.06 -16.45 11.75
C HIS A 142 14.04 -16.80 10.64
N GLU A 143 14.48 -18.06 10.61
CA GLU A 143 15.45 -18.58 9.65
C GLU A 143 14.92 -18.47 8.20
N LEU A 144 13.60 -18.69 8.02
CA LEU A 144 12.97 -18.54 6.71
C LEU A 144 13.01 -17.08 6.24
N LEU A 145 12.74 -16.14 7.13
CA LEU A 145 12.80 -14.71 6.79
C LEU A 145 14.21 -14.25 6.47
N GLU A 146 15.23 -14.72 7.21
CA GLU A 146 16.63 -14.40 6.93
C GLU A 146 17.08 -14.97 5.56
N ALA A 147 16.67 -16.19 5.24
CA ALA A 147 16.96 -16.80 3.94
C ALA A 147 16.27 -16.02 2.79
N ASP A 148 15.01 -15.61 2.99
CA ASP A 148 14.29 -14.79 2.02
C ASP A 148 14.94 -13.42 1.85
N LEU A 149 15.35 -12.79 2.94
CA LEU A 149 16.01 -11.48 2.92
C LEU A 149 17.36 -11.54 2.17
N ALA A 150 18.17 -12.55 2.43
CA ALA A 150 19.42 -12.74 1.72
C ALA A 150 19.19 -12.96 0.21
N ARG A 151 18.20 -13.77 -0.15
CA ARG A 151 17.83 -14.03 -1.54
C ARG A 151 17.32 -12.79 -2.26
N ALA A 152 16.45 -12.02 -1.60
CA ALA A 152 15.88 -10.81 -2.17
C ALA A 152 16.93 -9.68 -2.30
N ARG A 153 17.84 -9.52 -1.32
CA ARG A 153 18.97 -8.59 -1.43
C ARG A 153 19.84 -8.92 -2.63
N GLY A 154 20.25 -10.18 -2.78
CA GLY A 154 21.03 -10.59 -3.93
C GLY A 154 20.30 -10.38 -5.28
N ALA A 155 18.98 -10.53 -5.32
CA ALA A 155 18.20 -10.22 -6.52
C ALA A 155 18.14 -8.71 -6.79
N CYS A 156 17.93 -7.89 -5.76
CA CYS A 156 17.97 -6.43 -5.85
C CYS A 156 19.32 -5.93 -6.37
N ASP A 157 20.42 -6.43 -5.80
CA ASP A 157 21.78 -6.03 -6.18
C ASP A 157 22.08 -6.36 -7.65
N ARG A 158 21.75 -7.58 -8.09
CA ARG A 158 21.93 -8.00 -9.49
C ARG A 158 21.12 -7.19 -10.49
N ALA A 159 19.92 -6.78 -10.08
CA ALA A 159 19.01 -6.02 -10.94
C ALA A 159 19.19 -4.50 -10.85
N GLY A 160 20.02 -3.99 -9.93
CA GLY A 160 20.11 -2.57 -9.64
C GLY A 160 18.80 -1.99 -9.07
N LEU A 161 17.96 -2.83 -8.46
CA LEU A 161 16.69 -2.44 -7.86
C LEU A 161 16.89 -2.04 -6.39
N ARG A 162 16.25 -0.97 -5.97
CA ARG A 162 16.25 -0.51 -4.57
C ARG A 162 14.83 -0.38 -4.06
N VAL A 163 14.56 -0.91 -2.89
CA VAL A 163 13.34 -0.57 -2.13
C VAL A 163 13.64 0.71 -1.38
N ARG A 164 13.07 1.81 -1.84
CA ARG A 164 13.33 3.17 -1.33
C ARG A 164 12.50 3.46 -0.08
N GLU A 165 11.30 2.94 -0.05
CA GLU A 165 10.36 3.12 1.04
C GLU A 165 9.39 1.94 1.10
N ALA A 166 8.97 1.57 2.31
CA ALA A 166 7.84 0.67 2.57
C ALA A 166 7.29 0.99 3.96
N GLY A 167 5.98 1.13 4.07
CA GLY A 167 5.37 1.51 5.33
C GLY A 167 3.86 1.37 5.36
N VAL A 168 3.31 1.68 6.53
CA VAL A 168 1.87 1.70 6.79
C VAL A 168 1.53 2.96 7.57
N ARG A 169 0.48 3.63 7.13
CA ARG A 169 -0.23 4.62 7.94
C ARG A 169 -1.43 3.94 8.58
N ALA A 170 -1.38 3.72 9.88
CA ALA A 170 -2.51 3.21 10.65
C ALA A 170 -3.33 4.37 11.22
N ILE A 171 -4.61 4.38 10.96
CA ILE A 171 -5.57 5.37 11.43
C ILE A 171 -6.53 4.66 12.39
N PRO A 172 -6.35 4.82 13.72
CA PRO A 172 -7.25 4.27 14.72
C PRO A 172 -8.69 4.80 14.58
N GLU A 173 -9.64 4.04 15.10
CA GLU A 173 -11.07 4.30 14.94
C GLU A 173 -11.49 5.69 15.42
N GLY A 174 -10.96 6.15 16.56
CA GLY A 174 -11.25 7.47 17.10
C GLY A 174 -10.76 8.60 16.21
N GLU A 175 -9.53 8.46 15.65
CA GLU A 175 -8.98 9.42 14.70
C GLU A 175 -9.81 9.45 13.42
N PHE A 176 -10.16 8.25 12.89
CA PHE A 176 -10.99 8.13 11.71
C PHE A 176 -12.36 8.80 11.90
N ASN A 177 -13.06 8.49 13.00
CA ASN A 177 -14.38 9.05 13.30
C ASN A 177 -14.32 10.57 13.46
N ALA A 178 -13.33 11.08 14.20
CA ALA A 178 -13.13 12.52 14.37
C ALA A 178 -12.84 13.21 13.02
N GLY A 179 -12.04 12.59 12.15
CA GLY A 179 -11.75 13.09 10.82
C GLY A 179 -12.98 13.15 9.93
N VAL A 180 -13.78 12.09 9.92
CA VAL A 180 -15.05 12.04 9.17
C VAL A 180 -16.03 13.10 9.67
N THR A 181 -16.13 13.31 10.99
CA THR A 181 -16.99 14.36 11.59
C THR A 181 -16.55 15.75 11.13
N ARG A 182 -15.24 16.04 11.11
CA ARG A 182 -14.72 17.34 10.66
C ARG A 182 -14.91 17.57 9.16
N SER A 183 -14.69 16.55 8.33
CA SER A 183 -14.83 16.68 6.87
C SER A 183 -16.27 16.60 6.39
N GLY A 184 -17.20 16.10 7.24
CA GLY A 184 -18.58 15.83 6.86
C GLY A 184 -18.77 14.69 5.85
N ASN A 185 -17.70 14.11 5.33
CA ASN A 185 -17.73 13.09 4.29
C ASN A 185 -16.60 12.06 4.45
N LYS A 186 -16.97 10.81 4.63
CA LYS A 186 -16.03 9.69 4.79
C LYS A 186 -15.07 9.54 3.59
N ALA A 187 -15.59 9.72 2.36
CA ALA A 187 -14.79 9.55 1.15
C ALA A 187 -13.78 10.71 0.97
N ASP A 188 -14.16 11.93 1.31
CA ASP A 188 -13.26 13.09 1.23
C ASP A 188 -12.17 13.03 2.30
N PHE A 189 -12.52 12.60 3.52
CA PHE A 189 -11.52 12.35 4.56
C PHE A 189 -10.51 11.28 4.11
N HIS A 190 -10.97 10.18 3.53
CA HIS A 190 -10.11 9.13 3.00
C HIS A 190 -9.16 9.64 1.90
N VAL A 191 -9.68 10.43 0.96
CA VAL A 191 -8.83 11.07 -0.08
C VAL A 191 -7.76 11.95 0.55
N GLY A 192 -8.09 12.70 1.60
CA GLY A 192 -7.11 13.51 2.34
C GLY A 192 -5.99 12.68 2.93
N LEU A 193 -6.33 11.56 3.59
CA LEU A 193 -5.34 10.64 4.16
C LEU A 193 -4.40 10.05 3.10
N VAL A 194 -4.95 9.66 1.95
CA VAL A 194 -4.16 9.12 0.82
C VAL A 194 -3.31 10.21 0.18
N ALA A 195 -3.83 11.45 0.07
CA ALA A 195 -3.10 12.59 -0.48
C ALA A 195 -1.83 12.90 0.31
N GLU A 196 -1.85 12.81 1.65
CA GLU A 196 -0.65 12.99 2.47
C GLU A 196 0.42 11.92 2.17
N VAL A 197 0.02 10.65 2.01
CA VAL A 197 0.94 9.57 1.62
C VAL A 197 1.46 9.78 0.21
N LEU A 198 0.59 10.24 -0.70
CA LEU A 198 0.95 10.57 -2.07
C LEU A 198 1.97 11.71 -2.13
N ALA A 199 1.76 12.80 -1.36
CA ALA A 199 2.70 13.91 -1.25
C ALA A 199 4.08 13.42 -0.79
N HIS A 200 4.12 12.60 0.25
CA HIS A 200 5.36 12.00 0.73
C HIS A 200 6.09 11.22 -0.37
N LEU A 201 5.41 10.31 -1.08
CA LEU A 201 6.02 9.55 -2.17
C LEU A 201 6.44 10.44 -3.34
N ALA A 202 5.67 11.48 -3.64
CA ALA A 202 5.95 12.41 -4.74
C ALA A 202 7.18 13.29 -4.46
N THR A 203 7.51 13.55 -3.20
CA THR A 203 8.68 14.34 -2.78
C THR A 203 9.95 13.52 -2.61
N LEU A 204 9.89 12.19 -2.62
CA LEU A 204 11.09 11.35 -2.49
C LEU A 204 12.11 11.68 -3.59
N PRO A 205 13.38 11.92 -3.24
CA PRO A 205 14.44 12.19 -4.22
C PRO A 205 14.58 11.02 -5.19
N ARG A 206 14.57 11.31 -6.49
CA ARG A 206 14.69 10.31 -7.56
C ARG A 206 15.36 10.87 -8.80
N ARG A 207 15.84 9.98 -9.66
CA ARG A 207 16.36 10.34 -10.98
C ARG A 207 15.24 10.16 -12.01
N GLY A 208 14.93 11.25 -12.75
CA GLY A 208 13.91 11.22 -13.82
C GLY A 208 12.46 11.19 -13.33
N GLU A 209 11.56 10.93 -14.26
CA GLU A 209 10.13 10.86 -13.98
C GLU A 209 9.77 9.63 -13.15
N GLY A 210 8.90 9.84 -12.15
CA GLY A 210 8.30 8.79 -11.37
C GLY A 210 6.90 8.44 -11.84
N ARG A 211 6.45 7.23 -11.52
CA ARG A 211 5.03 6.90 -11.56
C ARG A 211 4.56 6.48 -10.17
N ILE A 212 3.38 6.93 -9.80
CA ILE A 212 2.73 6.52 -8.56
C ILE A 212 1.36 5.95 -8.92
N LEU A 213 1.08 4.75 -8.46
CA LEU A 213 -0.18 4.08 -8.70
C LEU A 213 -0.92 3.87 -7.37
N VAL A 214 -2.16 4.31 -7.34
CA VAL A 214 -3.07 4.19 -6.19
C VAL A 214 -4.20 3.26 -6.60
N ASP A 215 -4.56 2.28 -5.75
CA ASP A 215 -5.81 1.55 -5.96
C ASP A 215 -6.99 2.52 -5.84
N ARG A 216 -8.03 2.32 -6.64
CA ARG A 216 -9.13 3.27 -6.73
C ARG A 216 -9.83 3.45 -5.39
N LEU A 217 -9.96 4.70 -4.94
CA LEU A 217 -10.61 5.05 -3.69
C LEU A 217 -12.14 4.97 -3.83
N GLY A 218 -12.70 3.83 -3.47
CA GLY A 218 -14.14 3.57 -3.61
C GLY A 218 -14.66 3.76 -5.04
N GLY A 219 -15.78 4.48 -5.20
CA GLY A 219 -16.38 4.76 -6.50
C GLY A 219 -15.90 6.05 -7.19
N ARG A 220 -14.92 6.77 -6.63
CA ARG A 220 -14.47 8.08 -7.15
C ARG A 220 -13.77 7.93 -8.50
N ARG A 221 -14.09 8.83 -9.43
CA ARG A 221 -13.48 8.87 -10.78
C ARG A 221 -12.66 10.13 -11.02
N PHE A 222 -13.08 11.26 -10.43
CA PHE A 222 -12.47 12.56 -10.63
C PHE A 222 -11.68 12.96 -9.40
N TYR A 223 -10.38 13.19 -9.57
CA TYR A 223 -9.46 13.53 -8.50
C TYR A 223 -8.80 14.90 -8.69
N GLY A 224 -9.01 15.58 -9.83
CA GLY A 224 -8.38 16.86 -10.16
C GLY A 224 -8.58 17.92 -9.09
N ASP A 225 -9.84 18.23 -8.73
CA ASP A 225 -10.14 19.22 -7.69
C ASP A 225 -9.62 18.82 -6.30
N PRO A 226 -9.86 17.59 -5.80
CA PRO A 226 -9.26 17.15 -4.55
C PRO A 226 -7.73 17.23 -4.54
N LEU A 227 -7.06 16.81 -5.61
CA LEU A 227 -5.60 16.87 -5.68
C LEU A 227 -5.09 18.30 -5.66
N SER A 228 -5.72 19.21 -6.42
CA SER A 228 -5.33 20.63 -6.46
C SER A 228 -5.50 21.30 -5.09
N SER A 229 -6.52 20.91 -4.33
CA SER A 229 -6.77 21.44 -2.99
C SER A 229 -5.86 20.85 -1.91
N LEU A 230 -5.58 19.54 -2.00
CA LEU A 230 -4.85 18.80 -0.97
C LEU A 230 -3.33 18.78 -1.18
N LEU A 231 -2.89 19.06 -2.40
CA LEU A 231 -1.47 19.04 -2.82
C LEU A 231 -1.10 20.39 -3.45
N PRO A 232 -1.13 21.49 -2.72
CA PRO A 232 -0.90 22.83 -3.27
C PRO A 232 0.50 23.02 -3.86
N GLU A 233 1.47 22.22 -3.43
CA GLU A 233 2.84 22.20 -3.98
C GLU A 233 2.97 21.51 -5.34
N PHE A 234 1.90 20.82 -5.79
CA PHE A 234 1.85 20.14 -7.08
C PHE A 234 0.74 20.72 -7.94
N LEU A 235 0.99 20.81 -9.24
CA LEU A 235 -0.04 21.15 -10.22
C LEU A 235 -0.50 19.87 -10.92
N PRO A 236 -1.67 19.30 -10.56
CA PRO A 236 -2.20 18.11 -11.21
C PRO A 236 -2.82 18.48 -12.56
N THR A 237 -2.23 17.98 -13.64
CA THR A 237 -2.78 18.13 -15.00
C THR A 237 -3.45 16.82 -15.40
N PRO A 238 -4.77 16.79 -15.66
CA PRO A 238 -5.46 15.57 -16.05
C PRO A 238 -4.98 15.10 -17.44
N LEU A 239 -4.64 13.83 -17.53
CA LEU A 239 -4.29 13.16 -18.79
C LEU A 239 -5.45 12.28 -19.25
N ARG A 240 -6.17 11.68 -18.31
CA ARG A 240 -7.27 10.76 -18.57
C ARG A 240 -8.17 10.63 -17.33
N GLU A 241 -9.49 10.58 -17.54
CA GLU A 241 -10.46 10.30 -16.49
C GLU A 241 -11.58 9.44 -17.06
N ASP A 242 -11.52 8.13 -16.83
CA ASP A 242 -12.55 7.19 -17.28
C ASP A 242 -12.94 6.17 -16.19
N PRO A 243 -13.93 5.31 -16.44
CA PRO A 243 -14.40 4.33 -15.47
C PRO A 243 -13.34 3.35 -14.97
N ALA A 244 -12.28 3.06 -15.72
CA ALA A 244 -11.25 2.12 -15.34
C ALA A 244 -10.04 2.79 -14.70
N ARG A 245 -9.73 4.04 -15.10
CA ARG A 245 -8.48 4.71 -14.72
C ARG A 245 -8.60 6.23 -14.77
N SER A 246 -8.01 6.89 -13.80
CA SER A 246 -7.80 8.34 -13.78
C SER A 246 -6.31 8.63 -13.68
N GLU A 247 -5.78 9.44 -14.61
CA GLU A 247 -4.35 9.74 -14.71
C GLU A 247 -4.10 11.23 -14.69
N TYR A 248 -3.07 11.62 -13.98
CA TYR A 248 -2.62 13.01 -13.84
C TYR A 248 -1.10 13.09 -14.00
N LEU A 249 -0.65 14.19 -14.53
CA LEU A 249 0.76 14.59 -14.42
C LEU A 249 0.86 15.57 -13.26
N LEU A 250 1.65 15.22 -12.25
CA LEU A 250 1.97 16.10 -11.12
C LEU A 250 3.23 16.88 -11.45
N HIS A 251 3.09 18.19 -11.65
CA HIS A 251 4.23 19.10 -11.78
C HIS A 251 4.56 19.66 -10.39
N GLY A 252 5.80 19.52 -9.96
CA GLY A 252 6.27 19.98 -8.65
C GLY A 252 7.78 20.26 -8.67
N ALA A 253 8.27 20.89 -7.61
CA ALA A 253 9.60 21.49 -7.56
C ALA A 253 10.77 20.51 -7.74
N ALA A 254 10.64 19.23 -7.42
CA ALA A 254 11.77 18.29 -7.42
C ALA A 254 11.83 17.38 -8.65
N ALA A 255 10.73 16.83 -9.11
CA ALA A 255 10.58 16.01 -10.33
C ALA A 255 9.10 15.70 -10.57
N GLY A 256 8.64 15.76 -11.81
CA GLY A 256 7.27 15.36 -12.17
C GLY A 256 6.98 13.89 -11.83
N ALA A 257 5.73 13.57 -11.57
CA ALA A 257 5.27 12.20 -11.40
C ALA A 257 3.98 11.96 -12.20
N ARG A 258 3.89 10.81 -12.84
CA ARG A 258 2.64 10.32 -13.40
C ARG A 258 1.87 9.61 -12.29
N LEU A 259 0.76 10.19 -11.88
CA LEU A 259 -0.16 9.62 -10.90
C LEU A 259 -1.29 8.88 -11.60
N SER A 260 -1.64 7.69 -11.13
CA SER A 260 -2.75 6.91 -11.66
C SER A 260 -3.60 6.33 -10.53
N PHE A 261 -4.92 6.53 -10.59
CA PHE A 261 -5.89 5.80 -9.78
C PHE A 261 -6.53 4.73 -10.66
N CYS A 262 -6.35 3.46 -10.32
CA CYS A 262 -6.78 2.33 -11.14
C CYS A 262 -7.63 1.35 -10.34
N VAL A 263 -8.62 0.74 -10.96
CA VAL A 263 -9.30 -0.42 -10.40
C VAL A 263 -8.36 -1.63 -10.49
N GLY A 264 -8.11 -2.26 -9.34
CA GLY A 264 -7.21 -3.41 -9.28
C GLY A 264 -5.74 -3.01 -9.51
N GLY A 265 -5.33 -1.89 -8.92
CA GLY A 265 -3.98 -1.34 -9.02
C GLY A 265 -2.89 -2.32 -8.61
N GLU A 266 -3.20 -3.22 -7.68
CA GLU A 266 -2.32 -4.29 -7.21
C GLU A 266 -1.94 -5.32 -8.29
N ARG A 267 -2.68 -5.38 -9.40
CA ARG A 267 -2.33 -6.23 -10.57
C ARG A 267 -1.42 -5.51 -11.56
N LEU A 268 -1.36 -4.19 -11.48
CA LEU A 268 -0.69 -3.32 -12.46
C LEU A 268 0.65 -2.78 -11.95
N SER A 269 0.86 -2.72 -10.63
CA SER A 269 2.04 -2.15 -10.00
C SER A 269 2.49 -3.03 -8.84
N PHE A 270 3.79 -3.37 -8.83
CA PHE A 270 4.41 -4.07 -7.72
C PHE A 270 4.31 -3.27 -6.42
N ALA A 271 4.60 -1.96 -6.48
CA ALA A 271 4.53 -1.09 -5.32
C ALA A 271 3.11 -1.02 -4.73
N CYS A 272 2.06 -0.95 -5.58
CA CYS A 272 0.68 -0.97 -5.14
C CYS A 272 0.30 -2.31 -4.51
N ALA A 273 0.70 -3.44 -5.12
CA ALA A 273 0.50 -4.77 -4.56
C ALA A 273 1.20 -4.94 -3.21
N LEU A 274 2.41 -4.40 -3.08
CA LEU A 274 3.11 -4.39 -1.80
C LEU A 274 2.40 -3.52 -0.76
N GLY A 275 1.89 -2.34 -1.16
CA GLY A 275 1.01 -1.51 -0.33
C GLY A 275 -0.20 -2.30 0.20
N SER A 276 -0.88 -3.05 -0.68
CA SER A 276 -1.99 -3.94 -0.31
C SER A 276 -1.61 -4.96 0.77
N VAL A 277 -0.47 -5.63 0.60
CA VAL A 277 0.05 -6.61 1.57
C VAL A 277 0.35 -5.95 2.92
N LEU A 278 1.04 -4.80 2.91
CA LEU A 278 1.41 -4.05 4.11
C LEU A 278 0.17 -3.56 4.88
N ALA A 279 -0.78 -2.92 4.18
CA ALA A 279 -2.02 -2.45 4.77
C ALA A 279 -2.81 -3.59 5.42
N LYS A 280 -2.96 -4.70 4.69
CA LYS A 280 -3.71 -5.87 5.17
C LYS A 280 -3.04 -6.51 6.37
N TYR A 281 -1.72 -6.72 6.33
CA TYR A 281 -0.99 -7.32 7.45
C TYR A 281 -1.10 -6.47 8.72
N ALA A 282 -0.82 -5.18 8.64
CA ALA A 282 -0.92 -4.27 9.78
C ALA A 282 -2.35 -4.24 10.34
N ARG A 283 -3.36 -4.15 9.45
CA ARG A 283 -4.75 -4.16 9.88
C ARG A 283 -5.14 -5.43 10.64
N GLU A 284 -4.74 -6.59 10.15
CA GLU A 284 -5.07 -7.87 10.81
C GLU A 284 -4.43 -7.98 12.19
N LEU A 285 -3.18 -7.52 12.35
CA LEU A 285 -2.54 -7.47 13.67
C LEU A 285 -3.28 -6.53 14.63
N LEU A 286 -3.72 -5.36 14.17
CA LEU A 286 -4.45 -4.40 15.00
C LEU A 286 -5.87 -4.89 15.33
N VAL A 287 -6.57 -5.54 14.40
CA VAL A 287 -7.87 -6.19 14.66
C VAL A 287 -7.72 -7.33 15.65
N GLU A 288 -6.62 -8.08 15.61
CA GLU A 288 -6.31 -9.10 16.61
C GLU A 288 -6.17 -8.47 18.01
N ARG A 289 -5.50 -7.32 18.13
CA ARG A 289 -5.39 -6.61 19.41
C ARG A 289 -6.75 -6.13 19.93
N LEU A 290 -7.60 -5.60 19.05
CA LEU A 290 -8.97 -5.24 19.39
C LEU A 290 -9.74 -6.46 19.90
N ASN A 291 -9.71 -7.56 19.17
CA ASN A 291 -10.36 -8.80 19.62
C ASN A 291 -9.84 -9.26 20.98
N ALA A 292 -8.51 -9.35 21.15
CA ALA A 292 -7.92 -9.80 22.41
C ALA A 292 -8.38 -8.97 23.61
N PHE A 293 -8.46 -7.65 23.46
CA PHE A 293 -8.91 -6.74 24.51
C PHE A 293 -10.36 -7.02 24.95
N PHE A 294 -11.27 -7.24 24.01
CA PHE A 294 -12.68 -7.47 24.34
C PHE A 294 -12.97 -8.90 24.78
N LEU A 295 -12.32 -9.91 24.17
CA LEU A 295 -12.50 -11.31 24.58
C LEU A 295 -11.99 -11.58 26.01
N ASP A 296 -10.96 -10.88 26.44
CA ASP A 296 -10.47 -10.95 27.83
C ASP A 296 -11.50 -10.44 28.85
N ARG A 297 -12.34 -9.49 28.46
CA ARG A 297 -13.33 -8.83 29.33
C ARG A 297 -14.74 -9.37 29.24
N LEU A 298 -15.06 -10.01 28.13
CA LEU A 298 -16.41 -10.51 27.82
C LEU A 298 -16.34 -12.00 27.47
N PRO A 299 -16.39 -12.89 28.46
CA PRO A 299 -16.40 -14.35 28.23
C PRO A 299 -17.55 -14.77 27.30
N GLY A 300 -17.24 -15.54 26.27
CA GLY A 300 -18.22 -16.01 25.29
C GLY A 300 -18.40 -15.11 24.06
N LEU A 301 -17.81 -13.91 24.06
CA LEU A 301 -17.77 -13.10 22.86
C LEU A 301 -16.98 -13.81 21.77
N ARG A 302 -17.51 -13.84 20.53
CA ARG A 302 -16.78 -14.39 19.37
C ARG A 302 -15.99 -13.28 18.67
N PRO A 303 -14.75 -13.54 18.22
CA PRO A 303 -13.94 -12.54 17.55
C PRO A 303 -14.63 -11.99 16.29
N THR A 304 -14.23 -10.80 15.87
CA THR A 304 -14.73 -10.14 14.66
C THR A 304 -13.61 -9.83 13.68
N ALA A 305 -13.91 -9.88 12.38
CA ALA A 305 -13.07 -9.31 11.32
C ALA A 305 -13.44 -7.83 11.02
N GLY A 306 -14.47 -7.31 11.72
CA GLY A 306 -14.92 -5.93 11.65
C GLY A 306 -15.88 -5.60 10.51
N TYR A 307 -16.23 -6.53 9.61
CA TYR A 307 -17.17 -6.29 8.53
C TYR A 307 -18.60 -6.07 9.04
N VAL A 308 -19.41 -5.36 8.27
CA VAL A 308 -20.69 -4.77 8.74
C VAL A 308 -21.57 -5.75 9.50
N ALA A 309 -21.89 -6.93 8.95
CA ALA A 309 -22.74 -7.92 9.62
C ALA A 309 -22.08 -8.49 10.88
N ASP A 310 -20.81 -8.86 10.76
CA ASP A 310 -20.00 -9.43 11.83
C ASP A 310 -19.66 -8.39 12.92
N GLY A 311 -19.39 -7.14 12.51
CA GLY A 311 -19.15 -6.04 13.43
C GLY A 311 -20.40 -5.65 14.24
N ARG A 312 -21.59 -5.71 13.65
CA ARG A 312 -22.85 -5.50 14.40
C ARG A 312 -23.06 -6.57 15.46
N ARG A 313 -22.92 -7.85 15.08
CA ARG A 313 -22.96 -8.96 16.04
C ARG A 313 -21.97 -8.77 17.20
N PHE A 314 -20.80 -8.21 16.94
CA PHE A 314 -19.79 -8.00 17.97
C PHE A 314 -20.16 -6.87 18.94
N LEU A 315 -20.96 -5.91 18.52
CA LEU A 315 -21.42 -4.77 19.33
C LEU A 315 -22.69 -5.08 20.15
N GLU A 316 -23.46 -6.09 19.79
CA GLU A 316 -24.63 -6.59 20.52
C GLU A 316 -24.23 -7.49 21.70
#